data_f678a864a78d11ca4735c66f7d74becd
#
_entry.id   f678a864a78d11ca4735c66f7d74becd
#
_cell.length_a   1.000
_cell.length_b   1.000
_cell.length_c   1.000
_cell.angle_alpha   90.00
_cell.angle_beta   90.00
_cell.angle_gamma   90.00
#
_symmetry.space_group_name_H-M   'P 1'
#
loop_
_entity.id
_entity.type
_entity.pdbx_description
1 polymer ?
#
loop_
_entity_poly.entity_id
_entity_poly.type
_entity_poly.pdbx_seq_one_letter_code
_entity_poly.pdbx_strand_id
1 'polypeptide(L)'
;MRAIADTGLIVAFGNRTDCFHPWAVDIAKSITEPLLTCEAVLAEAAFHLRSVPYVLSLIEDGMLRIAFEMAKHQQRLAQLAQRYQDRHPDLADLCLIRLSEIFPHHTVITVDEENFRIYRRNNRETIPILCPPRSPARH
;
A
#
# COMPACT_ATOMS: atom_id res chain seq x y z
N MET A 1 0.78 11.28 -10.75
CA MET A 1 0.23 11.07 -9.39
C MET A 1 1.34 10.60 -8.47
N ARG A 2 1.51 11.26 -7.34
CA ARG A 2 2.46 10.85 -6.31
C ARG A 2 1.76 9.93 -5.33
N ALA A 3 2.12 8.66 -5.32
CA ALA A 3 1.38 7.69 -4.53
C ALA A 3 2.25 6.59 -3.96
N ILE A 4 1.70 5.92 -2.96
CA ILE A 4 2.29 4.80 -2.25
C ILE A 4 1.37 3.60 -2.49
N ALA A 5 1.94 2.47 -2.90
CA ALA A 5 1.18 1.27 -3.21
C ALA A 5 1.09 0.34 -2.00
N ASP A 6 -0.14 -0.01 -1.62
CA ASP A 6 -0.42 -1.08 -0.68
C ASP A 6 -0.50 -2.43 -1.42
N THR A 7 -0.47 -3.50 -0.67
CA THR A 7 -0.52 -4.89 -1.17
C THR A 7 -1.72 -5.12 -2.07
N GLY A 8 -2.91 -4.69 -1.65
CA GLY A 8 -4.14 -4.94 -2.39
C GLY A 8 -4.16 -4.35 -3.79
N LEU A 9 -3.52 -3.20 -3.99
CA LEU A 9 -3.39 -2.61 -5.32
C LEU A 9 -2.53 -3.49 -6.23
N ILE A 10 -1.39 -3.95 -5.73
CA ILE A 10 -0.48 -4.79 -6.51
C ILE A 10 -1.15 -6.12 -6.87
N VAL A 11 -1.82 -6.73 -5.90
CA VAL A 11 -2.54 -8.00 -6.12
C VAL A 11 -3.66 -7.81 -7.14
N ALA A 12 -4.43 -6.75 -7.02
CA ALA A 12 -5.52 -6.46 -7.96
C ALA A 12 -5.00 -6.22 -9.37
N PHE A 13 -3.87 -5.54 -9.51
CA PHE A 13 -3.25 -5.30 -10.81
C PHE A 13 -2.73 -6.60 -11.43
N GLY A 14 -2.14 -7.47 -10.63
CA GLY A 14 -1.52 -8.72 -11.09
C GLY A 14 -2.47 -9.89 -11.26
N ASN A 15 -3.71 -9.80 -10.79
CA ASN A 15 -4.68 -10.89 -10.83
C ASN A 15 -5.94 -10.46 -11.59
N ARG A 16 -6.12 -10.96 -12.81
CA ARG A 16 -7.26 -10.62 -13.66
C ARG A 16 -8.61 -10.96 -13.05
N THR A 17 -8.65 -11.93 -12.13
CA THR A 17 -9.89 -12.37 -11.49
C THR A 17 -10.19 -11.63 -10.20
N ASP A 18 -9.29 -10.74 -9.77
CA ASP A 18 -9.53 -9.91 -8.59
C ASP A 18 -10.67 -8.92 -8.87
N CYS A 19 -11.60 -8.77 -7.94
CA CYS A 19 -12.75 -7.89 -8.12
C CYS A 19 -12.36 -6.43 -8.34
N PHE A 20 -11.18 -6.01 -7.89
CA PHE A 20 -10.67 -4.67 -8.07
C PHE A 20 -9.71 -4.53 -9.26
N HIS A 21 -9.58 -5.58 -10.08
CA HIS A 21 -8.65 -5.54 -11.21
C HIS A 21 -8.92 -4.38 -12.18
N PRO A 22 -10.18 -4.13 -12.63
CA PRO A 22 -10.44 -3.00 -13.53
C PRO A 22 -10.01 -1.65 -12.94
N TRP A 23 -10.28 -1.45 -11.66
CA TRP A 23 -9.87 -0.23 -10.95
C TRP A 23 -8.34 -0.11 -10.91
N ALA A 24 -7.65 -1.19 -10.60
CA ALA A 24 -6.18 -1.19 -10.55
C ALA A 24 -5.56 -0.89 -11.91
N VAL A 25 -6.13 -1.41 -12.99
CA VAL A 25 -5.68 -1.13 -14.36
C VAL A 25 -5.87 0.36 -14.68
N ASP A 26 -7.01 0.94 -14.30
CA ASP A 26 -7.25 2.38 -14.51
C ASP A 26 -6.26 3.24 -13.72
N ILE A 27 -5.95 2.85 -12.48
CA ILE A 27 -4.92 3.53 -11.70
C ILE A 27 -3.57 3.47 -12.43
N ALA A 28 -3.19 2.29 -12.93
CA ALA A 28 -1.92 2.12 -13.65
C ALA A 28 -1.81 3.04 -14.87
N LYS A 29 -2.91 3.30 -15.55
CA LYS A 29 -2.92 4.19 -16.72
C LYS A 29 -2.65 5.64 -16.36
N SER A 30 -2.92 6.05 -15.13
CA SER A 30 -2.71 7.44 -14.68
C SER A 30 -1.35 7.67 -14.02
N ILE A 31 -0.54 6.63 -13.87
CA ILE A 31 0.75 6.71 -13.21
C ILE A 31 1.79 7.26 -14.18
N THR A 32 2.46 8.35 -13.79
CA THR A 32 3.51 9.00 -14.56
C THR A 32 4.89 8.89 -13.90
N GLU A 33 4.93 8.43 -12.66
CA GLU A 33 6.17 8.19 -11.93
C GLU A 33 5.99 6.92 -11.07
N PRO A 34 7.09 6.25 -10.66
CA PRO A 34 6.96 5.03 -9.87
C PRO A 34 6.15 5.23 -8.59
N LEU A 35 5.31 4.27 -8.27
CA LEU A 35 4.65 4.21 -6.97
C LEU A 35 5.67 3.79 -5.92
N LEU A 36 5.66 4.47 -4.79
CA LEU A 36 6.51 4.10 -3.67
C LEU A 36 5.91 2.91 -2.93
N THR A 37 6.78 2.04 -2.43
CA THR A 37 6.34 0.88 -1.66
C THR A 37 7.46 0.45 -0.70
N CYS A 38 7.24 -0.65 0.00
CA CYS A 38 8.20 -1.22 0.93
C CYS A 38 8.31 -2.73 0.73
N GLU A 39 9.37 -3.32 1.23
CA GLU A 39 9.62 -4.75 1.06
C GLU A 39 8.55 -5.63 1.69
N ALA A 40 7.98 -5.20 2.83
CA ALA A 40 6.90 -5.95 3.47
C ALA A 40 5.67 -6.09 2.56
N VAL A 41 5.32 -5.01 1.85
CA VAL A 41 4.23 -5.02 0.86
C VAL A 41 4.56 -5.96 -0.29
N LEU A 42 5.79 -5.90 -0.79
CA LEU A 42 6.23 -6.74 -1.91
C LEU A 42 6.18 -8.23 -1.54
N ALA A 43 6.60 -8.56 -0.32
CA ALA A 43 6.55 -9.95 0.17
C ALA A 43 5.11 -10.47 0.23
N GLU A 44 4.18 -9.68 0.75
CA GLU A 44 2.78 -10.05 0.80
C GLU A 44 2.18 -10.21 -0.60
N ALA A 45 2.48 -9.26 -1.50
CA ALA A 45 1.98 -9.31 -2.86
C ALA A 45 2.49 -10.54 -3.60
N ALA A 46 3.78 -10.86 -3.46
CA ALA A 46 4.38 -12.04 -4.07
C ALA A 46 3.73 -13.32 -3.55
N PHE A 47 3.41 -13.37 -2.26
CA PHE A 47 2.72 -14.51 -1.65
C PHE A 47 1.32 -14.70 -2.24
N HIS A 48 0.52 -13.63 -2.29
CA HIS A 48 -0.85 -13.70 -2.80
C HIS A 48 -0.91 -13.98 -4.30
N LEU A 49 0.02 -13.43 -5.07
CA LEU A 49 0.09 -13.66 -6.51
C LEU A 49 0.80 -14.96 -6.85
N ARG A 50 1.43 -15.61 -5.88
CA ARG A 50 2.25 -16.82 -6.07
C ARG A 50 3.31 -16.61 -7.15
N SER A 51 3.91 -15.42 -7.18
CA SER A 51 4.91 -15.08 -8.19
C SER A 51 5.85 -14.01 -7.69
N VAL A 52 7.02 -14.42 -7.25
CA VAL A 52 8.14 -13.51 -6.95
C VAL A 52 8.63 -12.82 -8.22
N PRO A 53 8.84 -13.55 -9.35
CA PRO A 53 9.30 -12.90 -10.58
C PRO A 53 8.40 -11.78 -11.07
N TYR A 54 7.09 -11.95 -10.96
CA TYR A 54 6.15 -10.92 -11.39
C TYR A 54 6.33 -9.63 -10.58
N VAL A 55 6.40 -9.76 -9.25
CA VAL A 55 6.54 -8.60 -8.36
C VAL A 55 7.88 -7.89 -8.62
N LEU A 56 8.96 -8.65 -8.82
CA LEU A 56 10.25 -8.06 -9.15
C LEU A 56 10.23 -7.34 -10.50
N SER A 57 9.46 -7.85 -11.46
CA SER A 57 9.33 -7.20 -12.76
C SER A 57 8.69 -5.83 -12.67
N LEU A 58 7.77 -5.61 -11.71
CA LEU A 58 7.15 -4.30 -11.53
C LEU A 58 8.16 -3.24 -11.08
N ILE A 59 9.17 -3.65 -10.31
CA ILE A 59 10.27 -2.76 -9.91
C ILE A 59 11.16 -2.49 -11.11
N GLU A 60 11.52 -3.53 -11.84
CA GLU A 60 12.39 -3.43 -13.02
C GLU A 60 11.77 -2.56 -14.11
N ASP A 61 10.45 -2.67 -14.31
CA ASP A 61 9.72 -1.89 -15.30
C ASP A 61 9.47 -0.44 -14.86
N GLY A 62 9.84 -0.09 -13.63
CA GLY A 62 9.68 1.27 -13.12
C GLY A 62 8.28 1.61 -12.61
N MET A 63 7.41 0.63 -12.45
CA MET A 63 6.08 0.88 -11.87
C MET A 63 6.14 1.07 -10.36
N LEU A 64 7.03 0.36 -9.69
CA LEU A 64 7.22 0.40 -8.24
C LEU A 64 8.65 0.78 -7.90
N ARG A 65 8.82 1.51 -6.81
CA ARG A 65 10.13 1.82 -6.24
C ARG A 65 10.12 1.55 -4.75
N ILE A 66 11.08 0.78 -4.27
CA ILE A 66 11.26 0.57 -2.84
C ILE A 66 11.83 1.86 -2.25
N ALA A 67 11.09 2.49 -1.34
CA ALA A 67 11.43 3.80 -0.77
C ALA A 67 11.49 3.78 0.75
N PHE A 68 11.68 2.60 1.35
CA PHE A 68 11.64 2.46 2.80
C PHE A 68 12.71 1.48 3.27
N GLU A 69 13.53 1.94 4.22
CA GLU A 69 14.49 1.09 4.93
C GLU A 69 14.01 0.88 6.36
N MET A 70 13.41 -0.27 6.61
CA MET A 70 12.79 -0.58 7.90
C MET A 70 13.77 -0.41 9.05
N ALA A 71 15.04 -0.76 8.85
CA ALA A 71 16.07 -0.67 9.89
C ALA A 71 16.24 0.75 10.44
N LYS A 72 15.97 1.77 9.64
CA LYS A 72 16.06 3.18 10.07
C LYS A 72 14.84 3.65 10.84
N HIS A 73 13.78 2.85 10.91
CA HIS A 73 12.49 3.27 11.47
C HIS A 73 11.95 2.29 12.51
N GLN A 74 12.80 1.42 13.05
CA GLN A 74 12.37 0.38 14.00
C GLN A 74 11.65 0.94 15.20
N GLN A 75 12.16 2.03 15.77
CA GLN A 75 11.56 2.63 16.96
C GLN A 75 10.15 3.16 16.66
N ARG A 76 10.00 3.86 15.52
CA ARG A 76 8.69 4.38 15.13
C ARG A 76 7.70 3.25 14.83
N LEU A 77 8.15 2.20 14.17
CA LEU A 77 7.30 1.04 13.89
C LEU A 77 6.83 0.37 15.18
N ALA A 78 7.70 0.23 16.18
CA ALA A 78 7.32 -0.32 17.47
C ALA A 78 6.27 0.55 18.16
N GLN A 79 6.40 1.87 18.10
CA GLN A 79 5.41 2.80 18.64
C GLN A 79 4.05 2.63 17.95
N LEU A 80 4.05 2.52 16.63
CA LEU A 80 2.82 2.33 15.85
C LEU A 80 2.17 0.98 16.16
N ALA A 81 2.96 -0.08 16.28
CA ALA A 81 2.46 -1.40 16.65
C ALA A 81 1.74 -1.36 18.00
N GLN A 82 2.31 -0.67 18.96
CA GLN A 82 1.70 -0.54 20.29
C GLN A 82 0.43 0.33 20.23
N ARG A 83 0.48 1.44 19.49
CA ARG A 83 -0.65 2.35 19.36
C ARG A 83 -1.89 1.66 18.77
N TYR A 84 -1.69 0.80 17.78
CA TYR A 84 -2.78 0.14 17.06
C TYR A 84 -2.93 -1.34 17.40
N GLN A 85 -2.39 -1.79 18.54
CA GLN A 85 -2.39 -3.21 18.91
C GLN A 85 -3.78 -3.86 18.88
N ASP A 86 -4.82 -3.10 19.20
CA ASP A 86 -6.20 -3.61 19.20
C ASP A 86 -6.73 -3.94 17.81
N ARG A 87 -6.11 -3.39 16.78
CA ARG A 87 -6.51 -3.63 15.39
C ARG A 87 -5.66 -4.71 14.71
N HIS A 88 -4.65 -5.21 15.40
CA HIS A 88 -3.74 -6.24 14.88
C HIS A 88 -3.17 -5.90 13.49
N PRO A 89 -2.57 -4.70 13.30
CA PRO A 89 -2.00 -4.35 12.00
C PRO A 89 -0.86 -5.29 11.67
N ASP A 90 -0.71 -5.62 10.39
CA ASP A 90 0.46 -6.36 9.96
C ASP A 90 1.66 -5.42 9.77
N LEU A 91 2.82 -6.00 9.51
CA LEU A 91 4.04 -5.22 9.36
C LEU A 91 3.96 -4.27 8.16
N ALA A 92 3.33 -4.70 7.08
CA ALA A 92 3.16 -3.87 5.89
C ALA A 92 2.36 -2.61 6.21
N ASP A 93 1.27 -2.73 6.98
CA ASP A 93 0.45 -1.58 7.40
C ASP A 93 1.29 -0.56 8.17
N LEU A 94 2.09 -1.03 9.12
CA LEU A 94 2.94 -0.15 9.92
C LEU A 94 3.96 0.58 9.07
N CYS A 95 4.57 -0.14 8.13
CA CYS A 95 5.52 0.45 7.19
C CYS A 95 4.86 1.50 6.30
N LEU A 96 3.63 1.26 5.85
CA LEU A 96 2.89 2.22 5.02
C LEU A 96 2.51 3.48 5.80
N ILE A 97 2.11 3.34 7.07
CA ILE A 97 1.86 4.52 7.92
C ILE A 97 3.14 5.36 7.99
N ARG A 98 4.26 4.72 8.31
CA ARG A 98 5.53 5.45 8.42
C ARG A 98 5.95 6.07 7.09
N LEU A 99 5.77 5.33 5.99
CA LEU A 99 6.09 5.83 4.66
C LEU A 99 5.27 7.08 4.33
N SER A 100 4.00 7.10 4.72
CA SER A 100 3.13 8.28 4.59
C SER A 100 3.63 9.47 5.40
N GLU A 101 4.24 9.22 6.56
CA GLU A 101 4.85 10.29 7.37
C GLU A 101 6.07 10.88 6.68
N ILE A 102 6.89 10.04 6.06
CA ILE A 102 8.11 10.47 5.36
C ILE A 102 7.77 11.21 4.06
N PHE A 103 6.74 10.76 3.37
CA PHE A 103 6.31 11.33 2.08
C PHE A 103 4.89 11.92 2.22
N PRO A 104 4.75 13.06 2.90
CA PRO A 104 3.42 13.59 3.27
C PRO A 104 2.56 14.03 2.10
N HIS A 105 3.16 14.25 0.93
CA HIS A 105 2.43 14.67 -0.26
C HIS A 105 1.98 13.49 -1.14
N HIS A 106 2.29 12.26 -0.73
CA HIS A 106 1.89 11.06 -1.44
C HIS A 106 0.58 10.51 -0.90
N THR A 107 -0.25 10.00 -1.79
CA THR A 107 -1.53 9.33 -1.45
C THR A 107 -1.30 7.84 -1.34
N VAL A 108 -1.80 7.20 -0.29
CA VAL A 108 -1.76 5.74 -0.16
C VAL A 108 -2.91 5.15 -0.97
N ILE A 109 -2.57 4.30 -1.94
CA ILE A 109 -3.57 3.59 -2.75
C ILE A 109 -3.77 2.23 -2.14
N THR A 110 -4.96 1.97 -1.62
CA THR A 110 -5.26 0.77 -0.85
C THR A 110 -6.68 0.29 -1.11
N VAL A 111 -6.91 -1.01 -0.94
CA VAL A 111 -8.26 -1.59 -0.92
C VAL A 111 -8.78 -1.71 0.52
N ASP A 112 -7.95 -1.45 1.52
CA ASP A 112 -8.29 -1.53 2.94
C ASP A 112 -8.70 -0.14 3.46
N GLU A 113 -9.83 0.33 3.01
CA GLU A 113 -10.35 1.63 3.40
C GLU A 113 -10.62 1.70 4.90
N GLU A 114 -11.17 0.65 5.49
CA GLU A 114 -11.58 0.63 6.89
C GLU A 114 -10.41 0.96 7.82
N ASN A 115 -9.30 0.24 7.71
CA ASN A 115 -8.16 0.46 8.57
C ASN A 115 -7.44 1.77 8.27
N PHE A 116 -7.23 2.10 6.98
CA PHE A 116 -6.50 3.31 6.63
C PHE A 116 -7.26 4.61 6.91
N ARG A 117 -8.56 4.56 7.14
CA ARG A 117 -9.30 5.72 7.66
C ARG A 117 -9.09 5.91 9.14
N ILE A 118 -8.65 4.89 9.87
CA ILE A 118 -8.38 4.95 11.31
C ILE A 118 -6.95 5.29 11.62
N TYR A 119 -6.00 4.73 10.85
CA TYR A 119 -4.59 5.04 11.03
C TYR A 119 -4.34 6.54 10.86
N ARG A 120 -3.39 7.06 11.62
CA ARG A 120 -3.01 8.48 11.57
C ARG A 120 -1.50 8.58 11.39
N ARG A 121 -1.07 9.53 10.59
CA ARG A 121 0.34 9.88 10.52
C ARG A 121 0.64 10.94 11.59
N ASN A 122 1.84 10.89 12.15
CA ASN A 122 2.25 11.78 13.23
C ASN A 122 1.24 11.76 14.39
N ASN A 123 0.57 10.63 14.60
CA ASN A 123 -0.44 10.38 15.63
C ASN A 123 -1.71 11.24 15.55
N ARG A 124 -1.84 12.12 14.57
CA ARG A 124 -2.97 13.08 14.53
C ARG A 124 -3.60 13.26 13.15
N GLU A 125 -2.78 13.26 12.11
CA GLU A 125 -3.26 13.60 10.77
C GLU A 125 -3.86 12.39 10.07
N THR A 126 -4.95 12.61 9.35
CA THR A 126 -5.48 11.57 8.46
C THR A 126 -4.49 11.28 7.35
N ILE A 127 -4.40 10.02 6.95
CA ILE A 127 -3.57 9.61 5.82
C ILE A 127 -4.39 9.85 4.54
N PRO A 128 -3.86 10.59 3.55
CA PRO A 128 -4.55 10.70 2.26
C PRO A 128 -4.60 9.32 1.61
N ILE A 129 -5.80 8.85 1.28
CA ILE A 129 -5.99 7.52 0.67
C ILE A 129 -6.80 7.60 -0.62
N LEU A 130 -6.54 6.66 -1.51
CA LEU A 130 -7.34 6.41 -2.70
C LEU A 130 -7.75 4.95 -2.69
N CYS A 131 -9.06 4.72 -2.65
CA CYS A 131 -9.65 3.38 -2.57
C CYS A 131 -10.55 3.13 -3.77
N PRO A 132 -10.84 1.87 -4.11
CA PRO A 132 -11.80 1.59 -5.16
C PRO A 132 -13.19 2.11 -4.77
N PRO A 133 -14.00 2.55 -5.73
CA PRO A 133 -15.35 3.02 -5.43
C PRO A 133 -16.18 1.85 -4.90
N ARG A 134 -17.09 2.16 -3.97
CA ARG A 134 -18.05 1.18 -3.49
C ARG A 134 -18.97 0.79 -4.62
N SER A 135 -19.05 -0.51 -4.91
CA SER A 135 -19.92 -1.00 -5.94
C SER A 135 -21.36 -1.09 -5.40
N PRO A 136 -22.33 -0.41 -6.02
CA PRO A 136 -23.74 -0.56 -5.62
C PRO A 136 -24.30 -1.96 -5.95
N ALA A 137 -23.60 -2.76 -6.75
CA ALA A 137 -24.01 -4.11 -7.12
C ALA A 137 -23.61 -5.17 -6.10
N ARG A 138 -22.94 -4.80 -5.01
CA ARG A 138 -22.59 -5.73 -3.93
C ARG A 138 -23.72 -5.81 -2.91
N HIS A 139 -24.60 -6.69 -3.16
CA HIS A 139 -25.68 -6.98 -2.22
C HIS A 139 -25.58 -8.40 -1.75
#